data_e5d2e2e9cfcf690083ee6c6b0b2fde32
#
_entry.id   e5d2e2e9cfcf690083ee6c6b0b2fde32
#
_cell.length_a   1.000
_cell.length_b   1.000
_cell.length_c   1.000
_cell.angle_alpha   90.00
_cell.angle_beta   90.00
_cell.angle_gamma   90.00
#
_symmetry.space_group_name_H-M   'P 1'
#
loop_
_entity.id
_entity.type
_entity.pdbx_description
1 polymer ?
#
loop_
_entity_poly.entity_id
_entity_poly.type
_entity_poly.pdbx_seq_one_letter_code
_entity_poly.pdbx_strand_id
1 'polypeptide(L)'
;MINKIVDGISKAINKEFGNNYEIYTDGVEQGLNEPCFSIVSLKPTNNLFRQNKYYRTNPFCIHYFPSSKEKRTECQQIIEKLYLALEYIEIEEIFNDNKIKSNVMGTEMNAEYDDGVLHFFVNYNMYVEKLEEKTPMDSYDYNTDVKKG
;
A
#
# COMPACT_ATOMS: atom_id res chain seq x y z
N MET A 1 -7.25 -4.60 -4.57
CA MET A 1 -5.93 -3.96 -4.79
C MET A 1 -5.39 -3.30 -3.52
N ILE A 2 -6.18 -2.47 -2.86
CA ILE A 2 -5.74 -1.78 -1.64
C ILE A 2 -5.29 -2.76 -0.57
N ASN A 3 -6.06 -3.81 -0.33
CA ASN A 3 -5.70 -4.81 0.67
C ASN A 3 -4.41 -5.55 0.31
N LYS A 4 -4.13 -5.72 -0.97
CA LYS A 4 -2.88 -6.33 -1.42
C LYS A 4 -1.69 -5.43 -1.17
N ILE A 5 -1.89 -4.11 -1.27
CA ILE A 5 -0.85 -3.15 -0.93
C ILE A 5 -0.59 -3.21 0.58
N VAL A 6 -1.65 -3.27 1.39
CA VAL A 6 -1.51 -3.41 2.84
C VAL A 6 -0.71 -4.65 3.19
N ASP A 7 -1.01 -5.78 2.55
CA ASP A 7 -0.27 -7.02 2.76
C ASP A 7 1.20 -6.87 2.35
N GLY A 8 1.45 -6.19 1.24
CA GLY A 8 2.81 -5.93 0.77
C GLY A 8 3.60 -5.07 1.73
N ILE A 9 2.97 -4.03 2.27
CA ILE A 9 3.59 -3.16 3.27
C ILE A 9 3.90 -3.97 4.54
N SER A 10 2.93 -4.76 4.99
CA SER A 10 3.09 -5.57 6.19
C SER A 10 4.25 -6.54 6.05
N LYS A 11 4.35 -7.22 4.92
CA LYS A 11 5.46 -8.15 4.68
C LYS A 11 6.80 -7.44 4.61
N ALA A 12 6.85 -6.26 4.00
CA ALA A 12 8.07 -5.47 3.91
C ALA A 12 8.55 -5.02 5.29
N ILE A 13 7.63 -4.56 6.13
CA ILE A 13 7.96 -4.17 7.51
C ILE A 13 8.44 -5.38 8.30
N ASN A 14 7.76 -6.50 8.19
CA ASN A 14 8.13 -7.70 8.91
C ASN A 14 9.51 -8.21 8.49
N LYS A 15 9.83 -8.10 7.21
CA LYS A 15 11.14 -8.50 6.70
C LYS A 15 12.26 -7.62 7.25
N GLU A 16 12.03 -6.31 7.34
CA GLU A 16 13.04 -5.37 7.81
C GLU A 16 13.21 -5.37 9.32
N PHE A 17 12.09 -5.45 10.05
CA PHE A 17 12.09 -5.28 11.51
C PHE A 17 12.01 -6.58 12.29
N GLY A 18 11.66 -7.68 11.65
CA GLY A 18 11.53 -8.98 12.31
C GLY A 18 10.18 -9.14 12.98
N ASN A 19 10.07 -10.21 13.78
CA ASN A 19 8.79 -10.63 14.35
C ASN A 19 8.48 -10.02 15.72
N ASN A 20 9.33 -9.12 16.22
CA ASN A 20 9.14 -8.54 17.54
C ASN A 20 8.20 -7.35 17.56
N TYR A 21 7.68 -6.97 16.41
CA TYR A 21 6.77 -5.84 16.26
C TYR A 21 5.43 -6.33 15.78
N GLU A 22 4.38 -5.92 16.47
CA GLU A 22 3.04 -6.20 15.97
C GLU A 22 2.67 -5.18 14.90
N ILE A 23 1.91 -5.63 13.91
CA ILE A 23 1.46 -4.80 12.80
C ILE A 23 -0.05 -4.87 12.76
N TYR A 24 -0.68 -3.73 12.97
CA TYR A 24 -2.13 -3.62 12.97
C TYR A 24 -2.60 -3.06 11.63
N THR A 25 -3.59 -3.68 11.03
CA THR A 25 -4.07 -3.29 9.70
C THR A 25 -5.51 -2.77 9.67
N ASP A 26 -6.24 -2.96 10.76
CA ASP A 26 -7.66 -2.56 10.82
C ASP A 26 -7.92 -1.44 11.82
N GLY A 27 -6.89 -0.69 12.15
CA GLY A 27 -7.01 0.33 13.17
C GLY A 27 -7.01 -0.28 14.58
N VAL A 28 -6.45 0.46 15.50
CA VAL A 28 -6.36 0.01 16.89
C VAL A 28 -6.87 1.13 17.78
N GLU A 29 -7.88 0.82 18.57
CA GLU A 29 -8.44 1.79 19.50
C GLU A 29 -7.85 1.64 20.89
N GLN A 30 -7.52 0.41 21.29
CA GLN A 30 -7.03 0.12 22.64
C GLN A 30 -6.10 -1.08 22.60
N GLY A 31 -5.26 -1.19 23.61
CA GLY A 31 -4.45 -2.38 23.82
C GLY A 31 -3.27 -2.53 22.90
N LEU A 32 -2.66 -1.43 22.51
CA LEU A 32 -1.46 -1.46 21.67
C LEU A 32 -0.30 -2.09 22.43
N ASN A 33 0.35 -3.05 21.80
CA ASN A 33 1.57 -3.65 22.31
C ASN A 33 2.77 -2.92 21.72
N GLU A 34 3.22 -1.89 22.40
CA GLU A 34 4.38 -1.11 21.95
C GLU A 34 5.69 -1.88 22.15
N PRO A 35 6.63 -1.80 21.21
CA PRO A 35 6.57 -1.03 19.98
C PRO A 35 5.73 -1.76 18.91
N CYS A 36 5.01 -0.99 18.10
CA CYS A 36 4.16 -1.59 17.08
C CYS A 36 3.92 -0.63 15.92
N PHE A 37 3.41 -1.19 14.83
CA PHE A 37 3.05 -0.44 13.64
C PHE A 37 1.55 -0.54 13.39
N SER A 38 1.01 0.49 12.78
CA SER A 38 -0.36 0.49 12.28
C SER A 38 -0.34 1.01 10.85
N ILE A 39 -1.02 0.30 9.94
CA ILE A 39 -1.07 0.67 8.53
C ILE A 39 -2.47 1.19 8.22
N VAL A 40 -2.54 2.42 7.73
CA VAL A 40 -3.81 3.08 7.43
C VAL A 40 -3.82 3.55 6.00
N SER A 41 -4.83 3.12 5.24
CA SER A 41 -5.07 3.65 3.89
C SER A 41 -5.68 5.04 4.02
N LEU A 42 -5.12 6.01 3.33
CA LEU A 42 -5.65 7.35 3.30
C LEU A 42 -6.58 7.49 2.08
N LYS A 43 -6.69 8.64 1.51
CA LYS A 43 -7.64 8.93 0.44
C LYS A 43 -7.16 8.37 -0.91
N PRO A 44 -7.53 7.14 -1.28
CA PRO A 44 -7.13 6.61 -2.58
C PRO A 44 -7.92 7.24 -3.72
N THR A 45 -7.29 7.34 -4.89
CA THR A 45 -7.94 7.87 -6.08
C THR A 45 -7.84 6.89 -7.24
N ASN A 46 -8.79 7.01 -8.16
CA ASN A 46 -8.82 6.19 -9.38
C ASN A 46 -9.36 7.07 -10.50
N ASN A 47 -8.48 7.50 -11.39
CA ASN A 47 -8.85 8.43 -12.45
C ASN A 47 -8.55 7.84 -13.82
N LEU A 48 -9.49 8.01 -14.74
CA LEU A 48 -9.29 7.57 -16.11
C LEU A 48 -8.12 8.32 -16.73
N PHE A 49 -7.14 7.56 -17.23
CA PHE A 49 -5.98 8.11 -17.89
C PHE A 49 -6.18 8.14 -19.39
N ARG A 50 -6.48 7.00 -19.98
CA ARG A 50 -6.84 6.92 -21.40
C ARG A 50 -7.42 5.54 -21.69
N GLN A 51 -8.44 5.51 -22.55
CA GLN A 51 -9.12 4.28 -22.93
C GLN A 51 -9.58 3.50 -21.69
N ASN A 52 -9.04 2.29 -21.52
CA ASN A 52 -9.36 1.44 -20.37
C ASN A 52 -8.27 1.48 -19.28
N LYS A 53 -7.40 2.48 -19.32
CA LYS A 53 -6.32 2.61 -18.36
C LYS A 53 -6.64 3.69 -17.34
N TYR A 54 -6.36 3.38 -16.09
CA TYR A 54 -6.62 4.27 -14.96
C TYR A 54 -5.33 4.51 -14.20
N TYR A 55 -5.19 5.70 -13.69
CA TYR A 55 -4.12 6.03 -12.77
C TYR A 55 -4.67 6.03 -11.36
N ARG A 56 -4.08 5.19 -10.51
CA ARG A 56 -4.47 5.06 -9.11
C ARG A 56 -3.41 5.63 -8.21
N THR A 57 -3.83 6.45 -7.25
CA THR A 57 -2.95 6.85 -6.17
C THR A 57 -3.41 6.12 -4.92
N ASN A 58 -2.44 5.59 -4.18
CA ASN A 58 -2.71 4.82 -2.97
C ASN A 58 -1.82 5.35 -1.85
N PRO A 59 -2.23 6.45 -1.21
CA PRO A 59 -1.47 6.98 -0.09
C PRO A 59 -1.75 6.21 1.18
N PHE A 60 -0.69 5.97 1.95
CA PHE A 60 -0.78 5.26 3.22
C PHE A 60 -0.06 6.06 4.29
N CYS A 61 -0.54 5.90 5.50
CA CYS A 61 0.16 6.36 6.68
C CYS A 61 0.52 5.16 7.53
N ILE A 62 1.79 5.00 7.82
CA ILE A 62 2.27 3.98 8.74
C ILE A 62 2.55 4.68 10.07
N HIS A 63 1.81 4.32 11.09
CA HIS A 63 2.06 4.83 12.43
C HIS A 63 3.03 3.90 13.14
N TYR A 64 3.97 4.49 13.85
CA TYR A 64 4.85 3.72 14.71
C TYR A 64 4.72 4.24 16.14
N PHE A 65 4.45 3.34 17.06
CA PHE A 65 4.27 3.63 18.48
C PHE A 65 5.52 3.17 19.22
N PRO A 66 6.39 4.11 19.63
CA PRO A 66 7.65 3.73 20.26
C PRO A 66 7.45 3.29 21.71
N SER A 67 8.40 2.48 22.19
CA SER A 67 8.34 1.94 23.55
C SER A 67 9.36 2.54 24.50
N SER A 68 10.41 3.18 23.97
CA SER A 68 11.47 3.73 24.81
C SER A 68 11.10 5.08 25.39
N LYS A 69 11.91 5.55 26.33
CA LYS A 69 11.75 6.89 26.89
C LYS A 69 12.21 7.96 25.90
N GLU A 70 13.15 7.62 25.04
CA GLU A 70 13.67 8.54 24.01
C GLU A 70 12.92 8.32 22.72
N LYS A 71 11.64 8.65 22.76
CA LYS A 71 10.71 8.34 21.66
C LYS A 71 11.11 8.97 20.34
N ARG A 72 11.56 10.22 20.38
CA ARG A 72 11.94 10.91 19.15
C ARG A 72 13.16 10.25 18.49
N THR A 73 14.16 9.90 19.29
CA THR A 73 15.35 9.23 18.77
C THR A 73 15.00 7.87 18.18
N GLU A 74 14.17 7.11 18.89
CA GLU A 74 13.70 5.82 18.40
C GLU A 74 12.97 5.98 17.07
N CYS A 75 12.07 6.95 16.97
CA CYS A 75 11.31 7.20 15.74
C CYS A 75 12.22 7.60 14.57
N GLN A 76 13.26 8.38 14.84
CA GLN A 76 14.20 8.77 13.79
C GLN A 76 14.93 7.56 13.20
N GLN A 77 15.28 6.59 14.04
CA GLN A 77 15.89 5.35 13.58
C GLN A 77 14.91 4.53 12.74
N ILE A 78 13.65 4.50 13.16
CA ILE A 78 12.61 3.79 12.42
C ILE A 78 12.38 4.42 11.05
N ILE A 79 12.39 5.75 10.96
CA ILE A 79 12.21 6.45 9.68
C ILE A 79 13.26 5.98 8.66
N GLU A 80 14.53 5.92 9.08
CA GLU A 80 15.60 5.51 8.18
C GLU A 80 15.40 4.09 7.64
N LYS A 81 14.95 3.20 8.51
CA LYS A 81 14.66 1.82 8.11
C LYS A 81 13.43 1.73 7.21
N LEU A 82 12.41 2.55 7.48
CA LEU A 82 11.21 2.55 6.65
C LEU A 82 11.48 3.07 5.24
N TYR A 83 12.38 4.03 5.07
CA TYR A 83 12.77 4.47 3.73
C TYR A 83 13.28 3.29 2.89
N LEU A 84 14.05 2.41 3.51
CA LEU A 84 14.59 1.24 2.81
C LEU A 84 13.54 0.15 2.64
N ALA A 85 12.80 -0.14 3.70
CA ALA A 85 11.82 -1.23 3.69
C ALA A 85 10.69 -0.99 2.71
N LEU A 86 10.23 0.26 2.60
CA LEU A 86 9.03 0.59 1.84
C LEU A 86 9.31 1.17 0.46
N GLU A 87 10.57 1.19 0.05
CA GLU A 87 10.93 1.67 -1.29
C GLU A 87 10.26 0.82 -2.37
N TYR A 88 10.27 -0.50 -2.19
CA TYR A 88 9.56 -1.43 -3.07
C TYR A 88 8.80 -2.42 -2.22
N ILE A 89 7.54 -2.59 -2.53
CA ILE A 89 6.74 -3.64 -1.91
C ILE A 89 6.33 -4.65 -2.99
N GLU A 90 6.11 -5.88 -2.57
CA GLU A 90 5.69 -6.94 -3.46
C GLU A 90 4.19 -7.14 -3.34
N ILE A 91 3.51 -7.16 -4.49
CA ILE A 91 2.08 -7.41 -4.56
C ILE A 91 1.88 -8.73 -5.30
N GLU A 92 1.07 -9.61 -4.73
CA GLU A 92 0.70 -10.88 -5.36
C GLU A 92 -0.70 -10.75 -5.94
N GLU A 93 -0.83 -11.14 -7.18
CA GLU A 93 -2.12 -11.22 -7.84
C GLU A 93 -2.30 -12.61 -8.44
N ILE A 94 -3.54 -13.06 -8.54
CA ILE A 94 -3.87 -14.33 -9.16
C ILE A 94 -4.51 -14.04 -10.51
N PHE A 95 -3.88 -14.55 -11.56
CA PHE A 95 -4.37 -14.39 -12.93
C PHE A 95 -4.33 -15.75 -13.61
N ASN A 96 -5.50 -16.24 -14.06
CA ASN A 96 -5.64 -17.57 -14.68
C ASN A 96 -5.01 -18.66 -13.82
N ASP A 97 -5.34 -18.69 -12.53
CA ASP A 97 -4.84 -19.63 -11.53
C ASP A 97 -3.33 -19.59 -11.29
N ASN A 98 -2.65 -18.59 -11.85
CA ASN A 98 -1.22 -18.39 -11.62
C ASN A 98 -1.01 -17.21 -10.68
N LYS A 99 -0.07 -17.39 -9.76
CA LYS A 99 0.35 -16.30 -8.89
C LYS A 99 1.35 -15.43 -9.63
N ILE A 100 1.03 -14.16 -9.76
CA ILE A 100 1.93 -13.18 -10.35
C ILE A 100 2.37 -12.22 -9.26
N LYS A 101 3.68 -12.06 -9.13
CA LYS A 101 4.26 -11.13 -8.18
C LYS A 101 4.80 -9.94 -8.94
N SER A 102 4.50 -8.75 -8.45
CA SER A 102 5.03 -7.52 -9.02
C SER A 102 5.50 -6.61 -7.91
N ASN A 103 6.48 -5.78 -8.21
CA ASN A 103 6.98 -4.79 -7.27
C ASN A 103 6.37 -3.43 -7.57
N VAL A 104 5.98 -2.74 -6.52
CA VAL A 104 5.46 -1.39 -6.63
C VAL A 104 6.37 -0.47 -5.85
N MET A 105 6.75 0.64 -6.47
CA MET A 105 7.66 1.59 -5.86
C MET A 105 6.90 2.57 -4.96
N GLY A 106 7.41 2.74 -3.74
CA GLY A 106 6.91 3.75 -2.83
C GLY A 106 7.48 5.12 -3.22
N THR A 107 6.61 6.12 -3.24
CA THR A 107 6.98 7.48 -3.61
C THR A 107 6.46 8.47 -2.58
N GLU A 108 6.95 9.70 -2.66
CA GLU A 108 6.50 10.81 -1.81
C GLU A 108 6.57 10.46 -0.33
N MET A 109 7.66 9.83 0.06
CA MET A 109 7.86 9.48 1.46
C MET A 109 8.19 10.70 2.29
N ASN A 110 7.49 10.84 3.40
CA ASN A 110 7.79 11.87 4.38
C ASN A 110 7.30 11.40 5.74
N ALA A 111 7.80 12.04 6.78
CA ALA A 111 7.52 11.60 8.14
C ALA A 111 7.30 12.79 9.05
N GLU A 112 6.46 12.58 10.03
CA GLU A 112 6.11 13.58 11.01
C GLU A 112 5.99 12.90 12.37
N TYR A 113 6.67 13.48 13.37
CA TYR A 113 6.56 13.01 14.73
C TYR A 113 5.62 13.94 15.50
N ASP A 114 4.54 13.38 16.02
CA ASP A 114 3.53 14.17 16.70
C ASP A 114 2.98 13.39 17.89
N ASP A 115 3.00 14.04 19.05
CA ASP A 115 2.42 13.52 20.28
C ASP A 115 2.86 12.09 20.62
N GLY A 116 4.16 11.84 20.46
CA GLY A 116 4.74 10.54 20.81
C GLY A 116 4.53 9.46 19.78
N VAL A 117 4.00 9.78 18.63
CA VAL A 117 3.71 8.81 17.56
C VAL A 117 4.36 9.27 16.27
N LEU A 118 4.97 8.33 15.57
CA LEU A 118 5.52 8.60 14.24
C LEU A 118 4.43 8.39 13.20
N HIS A 119 4.29 9.36 12.30
CA HIS A 119 3.42 9.25 11.13
C HIS A 119 4.30 9.24 9.90
N PHE A 120 4.37 8.10 9.23
CA PHE A 120 5.18 7.94 8.03
C PHE A 120 4.26 7.80 6.83
N PHE A 121 4.42 8.69 5.85
CA PHE A 121 3.56 8.73 4.66
C PHE A 121 4.29 8.18 3.45
N VAL A 122 3.59 7.40 2.65
CA VAL A 122 4.12 6.83 1.42
C VAL A 122 2.98 6.59 0.45
N ASN A 123 3.25 6.79 -0.84
CA ASN A 123 2.28 6.53 -1.91
C ASN A 123 2.74 5.36 -2.75
N TYR A 124 1.79 4.49 -3.09
CA TYR A 124 2.01 3.40 -4.04
C TYR A 124 1.11 3.63 -5.23
N ASN A 125 1.56 4.48 -6.14
CA ASN A 125 0.79 4.87 -7.30
C ASN A 125 1.04 3.91 -8.45
N MET A 126 0.00 3.64 -9.23
CA MET A 126 0.12 2.69 -10.32
C MET A 126 -0.90 2.94 -11.42
N TYR A 127 -0.57 2.48 -12.61
CA TYR A 127 -1.52 2.40 -13.69
C TYR A 127 -2.16 1.02 -13.67
N VAL A 128 -3.47 0.98 -13.84
CA VAL A 128 -4.18 -0.29 -13.96
C VAL A 128 -4.99 -0.29 -15.23
N GLU A 129 -5.14 -1.47 -15.81
CA GLU A 129 -5.91 -1.64 -17.01
C GLU A 129 -7.17 -2.42 -16.68
N LYS A 130 -8.30 -1.89 -17.09
CA LYS A 130 -9.58 -2.56 -16.90
C LYS A 130 -9.75 -3.58 -18.01
N LEU A 131 -9.80 -4.85 -17.65
CA LEU A 131 -10.03 -5.92 -18.61
C LEU A 131 -11.53 -6.15 -18.74
N GLU A 132 -12.02 -6.16 -19.96
CA GLU A 132 -13.40 -6.51 -20.21
C GLU A 132 -13.52 -7.99 -20.44
N GLU A 133 -14.46 -8.61 -19.73
CA GLU A 133 -14.81 -9.98 -20.04
C GLU A 133 -15.68 -9.98 -21.28
N LYS A 134 -15.21 -10.64 -22.33
CA LYS A 134 -16.01 -10.81 -23.52
C LYS A 134 -16.81 -12.07 -23.38
N THR A 135 -18.11 -11.91 -23.26
CA THR A 135 -19.01 -13.04 -23.41
C THR A 135 -19.27 -13.26 -24.89
N PRO A 136 -19.70 -14.44 -25.29
CA PRO A 136 -20.05 -14.67 -26.71
C PRO A 136 -21.10 -13.69 -27.25
N MET A 137 -21.92 -13.13 -26.41
CA MET A 137 -22.94 -12.18 -26.80
C MET A 137 -22.41 -10.76 -27.03
N ASP A 138 -21.30 -10.44 -26.43
CA ASP A 138 -20.75 -9.10 -26.48
C ASP A 138 -19.83 -8.91 -27.64
N SER A 139 -19.51 -9.97 -28.25
CA SER A 139 -18.66 -9.80 -29.39
C SER A 139 -19.41 -9.06 -30.46
N TYR A 140 -19.90 -8.32 -30.33
CA TYR A 140 -20.40 -7.47 -30.92
C TYR A 140 -20.39 -6.31 -30.80
N ASP A 141 -20.21 -6.00 -30.53
CA ASP A 141 -20.18 -5.03 -30.24
C ASP A 141 -19.82 -4.34 -29.99
N TYR A 142 -19.78 -4.16 -30.09
CA TYR A 142 -19.48 -3.57 -30.00
C TYR A 142 -18.90 -3.10 -29.84
N ASN A 143 -18.83 -2.92 -30.20
CA ASN A 143 -18.49 -2.47 -30.31
C ASN A 143 -18.23 -1.88 -30.11
N THR A 144 -18.25 -1.88 -30.40
CA THR A 144 -18.21 -1.39 -30.62
C THR A 144 -17.85 -0.83 -30.34
N ASP A 145 -17.83 -0.61 -30.65
CA ASP A 145 -17.60 -0.13 -30.68
C ASP A 145 -17.15 0.39 -30.36
N VAL A 146 -17.10 0.34 -30.53
CA VAL A 146 -16.82 0.67 -30.54
C VAL A 146 -16.45 1.01 -30.22
N LYS A 147 -16.33 1.08 -30.41
CA LYS A 147 -16.18 1.38 -30.30
C LYS A 147 -15.92 1.52 -29.78
N LYS A 148 -15.83 1.36 -29.65
CA LYS A 148 -15.86 1.53 -29.21
C LYS A 148 -15.41 1.68 -28.75
N GLY A 149 -15.17 1.75 -28.37
CA GLY A 149 -14.94 1.96 -27.96
C GLY A 149 -14.71 2.14 -27.92
#